data_d502274c135c46d02bdfa3c02d767c68
#
_entry.id   d502274c135c46d02bdfa3c02d767c68
#
_cell.length_a   1.000
_cell.length_b   1.000
_cell.length_c   1.000
_cell.angle_alpha   90.00
_cell.angle_beta   90.00
_cell.angle_gamma   90.00
#
_symmetry.space_group_name_H-M   'P 1'
#
loop_
_entity.id
_entity.type
_entity.pdbx_description
1 polymer ?
#
loop_
_entity_poly.entity_id
_entity_poly.type
_entity_poly.pdbx_seq_one_letter_code
_entity_poly.pdbx_strand_id
1 'polypeptide(L)'
;MIDVFAGREQRDTAVAYLHNALASGNITHAYLLTGPQASGKEDVALRFAAALVAAGNQQEFDTARRLAHPDVHVYEPEGVRTYSVAAVRELVADTMLAPIRAPRKVYIVSQAEALNASSANALLKTL
;
A
#
# COMPACT_ATOMS: atom_id res chain seq x y z
N MET A 1 18.91 -7.03 -8.89
CA MET A 1 17.46 -7.26 -8.69
C MET A 1 17.09 -7.09 -7.23
N ILE A 2 16.00 -6.40 -6.97
CA ILE A 2 15.57 -6.15 -5.60
C ILE A 2 14.91 -7.39 -5.02
N ASP A 3 15.37 -7.83 -3.85
CA ASP A 3 14.72 -8.91 -3.10
C ASP A 3 13.61 -8.29 -2.23
N VAL A 4 12.44 -8.11 -2.83
CA VAL A 4 11.32 -7.38 -2.24
C VAL A 4 10.85 -7.98 -0.92
N PHE A 5 10.75 -9.31 -0.88
CA PHE A 5 10.19 -10.02 0.27
C PHE A 5 11.26 -10.78 1.06
N ALA A 6 12.47 -10.25 1.11
CA ALA A 6 13.57 -10.85 1.87
C ALA A 6 13.15 -11.13 3.31
N GLY A 7 13.42 -12.33 3.80
CA GLY A 7 13.04 -12.75 5.14
C GLY A 7 11.58 -13.18 5.29
N ARG A 8 10.76 -13.07 4.25
CA ARG A 8 9.39 -13.57 4.26
C ARG A 8 9.32 -14.96 3.61
N GLU A 9 8.49 -15.81 4.15
CA GLU A 9 8.38 -17.19 3.64
C GLU A 9 7.67 -17.24 2.30
N GLN A 10 8.29 -17.87 1.32
CA GLN A 10 7.75 -18.02 -0.02
C GLN A 10 6.46 -18.86 -0.06
N ARG A 11 6.22 -19.68 0.94
CA ARG A 11 5.02 -20.50 1.04
C ARG A 11 3.82 -19.73 1.62
N ASP A 12 4.03 -18.50 2.07
CA ASP A 12 2.92 -17.63 2.43
C ASP A 12 2.17 -17.28 1.14
N THR A 13 0.89 -17.64 1.07
CA THR A 13 0.07 -17.45 -0.12
C THR A 13 0.01 -16.00 -0.58
N ALA A 14 -0.09 -15.08 0.37
CA ALA A 14 -0.16 -13.65 0.04
C ALA A 14 1.16 -13.16 -0.57
N VAL A 15 2.29 -13.54 0.04
CA VAL A 15 3.61 -13.17 -0.47
C VAL A 15 3.83 -13.75 -1.86
N ALA A 16 3.50 -15.02 -2.07
CA ALA A 16 3.64 -15.67 -3.37
C ALA A 16 2.78 -14.96 -4.44
N TYR A 17 1.56 -14.61 -4.09
CA TYR A 17 0.65 -13.91 -5.00
C TYR A 17 1.21 -12.55 -5.41
N LEU A 18 1.67 -11.76 -4.45
CA LEU A 18 2.23 -10.43 -4.73
C LEU A 18 3.54 -10.52 -5.50
N HIS A 19 4.38 -11.51 -5.16
CA HIS A 19 5.61 -11.74 -5.90
C HIS A 19 5.32 -12.04 -7.38
N ASN A 20 4.33 -12.88 -7.64
CA ASN A 20 3.95 -13.21 -9.01
C ASN A 20 3.35 -12.00 -9.74
N ALA A 21 2.59 -11.15 -9.05
CA ALA A 21 2.07 -9.93 -9.64
C ALA A 21 3.19 -9.00 -10.09
N LEU A 22 4.22 -8.85 -9.26
CA LEU A 22 5.40 -8.04 -9.63
C LEU A 22 6.15 -8.64 -10.80
N ALA A 23 6.35 -9.96 -10.78
CA ALA A 23 7.11 -10.64 -11.83
C ALA A 23 6.39 -10.60 -13.19
N SER A 24 5.07 -10.73 -13.20
CA SER A 24 4.28 -10.73 -14.44
C SER A 24 3.92 -9.33 -14.93
N GLY A 25 3.99 -8.32 -14.07
CA GLY A 25 3.52 -6.98 -14.38
C GLY A 25 2.01 -6.80 -14.31
N ASN A 26 1.28 -7.84 -13.91
CA ASN A 26 -0.17 -7.79 -13.78
C ASN A 26 -0.57 -7.22 -12.42
N ILE A 27 -0.54 -5.90 -12.34
CA ILE A 27 -0.84 -5.18 -11.11
C ILE A 27 -2.28 -4.67 -11.19
N THR A 28 -3.11 -5.07 -10.23
CA THR A 28 -4.46 -4.54 -10.12
C THR A 28 -4.43 -3.21 -9.36
N HIS A 29 -5.53 -2.46 -9.46
CA HIS A 29 -5.59 -1.14 -8.83
C HIS A 29 -5.87 -1.18 -7.32
N ALA A 30 -6.25 -2.33 -6.77
CA ALA A 30 -6.50 -2.48 -5.34
C ALA A 30 -6.21 -3.90 -4.85
N TYR A 31 -5.67 -3.99 -3.65
CA TYR A 31 -5.41 -5.26 -2.96
C TYR A 31 -5.92 -5.16 -1.52
N LEU A 32 -6.48 -6.24 -1.02
CA LEU A 32 -6.90 -6.34 0.37
C LEU A 32 -6.10 -7.46 1.05
N LEU A 33 -5.27 -7.10 2.01
CA LEU A 33 -4.51 -8.07 2.81
C LEU A 33 -5.22 -8.28 4.14
N THR A 34 -5.57 -9.52 4.42
CA THR A 34 -6.27 -9.87 5.66
C THR A 34 -5.42 -10.75 6.54
N GLY A 35 -5.67 -10.69 7.83
CA GLY A 35 -4.97 -11.52 8.80
C GLY A 35 -4.90 -10.85 10.17
N PRO A 36 -4.44 -11.60 11.19
CA PRO A 36 -4.25 -11.02 12.52
C PRO A 36 -3.23 -9.88 12.51
N GLN A 37 -3.30 -9.01 13.49
CA GLN A 37 -2.37 -7.88 13.58
C GLN A 37 -0.90 -8.32 13.60
N ALA A 38 -0.60 -9.44 14.22
CA ALA A 38 0.78 -9.94 14.34
C ALA A 38 1.23 -10.74 13.10
N SER A 39 0.44 -10.79 12.03
CA SER A 39 0.76 -11.59 10.85
C SER A 39 1.87 -11.01 9.97
N GLY A 40 2.20 -9.74 10.16
CA GLY A 40 3.18 -9.05 9.31
C GLY A 40 2.60 -8.53 8.01
N LYS A 41 1.28 -8.49 7.87
CA LYS A 41 0.63 -8.03 6.63
C LYS A 41 0.99 -6.59 6.27
N GLU A 42 1.20 -5.73 7.27
CA GLU A 42 1.57 -4.34 7.02
C GLU A 42 2.96 -4.21 6.42
N ASP A 43 3.91 -5.00 6.90
CA ASP A 43 5.24 -5.04 6.31
C ASP A 43 5.21 -5.57 4.88
N VAL A 44 4.41 -6.59 4.62
CA VAL A 44 4.24 -7.13 3.27
C VAL A 44 3.65 -6.05 2.34
N ALA A 45 2.63 -5.33 2.81
CA ALA A 45 2.03 -4.25 2.03
C ALA A 45 3.04 -3.15 1.71
N LEU A 46 3.85 -2.76 2.69
CA LEU A 46 4.86 -1.73 2.49
C LEU A 46 5.93 -2.17 1.49
N ARG A 47 6.40 -3.42 1.58
CA ARG A 47 7.37 -3.96 0.64
C ARG A 47 6.82 -3.98 -0.79
N PHE A 48 5.58 -4.39 -0.94
CA PHE A 48 4.91 -4.39 -2.24
C PHE A 48 4.78 -2.97 -2.80
N ALA A 49 4.35 -2.03 -1.98
CA ALA A 49 4.25 -0.63 -2.38
C ALA A 49 5.61 -0.06 -2.78
N ALA A 50 6.64 -0.37 -2.01
CA ALA A 50 8.00 0.08 -2.29
C ALA A 50 8.50 -0.45 -3.64
N ALA A 51 8.21 -1.71 -3.94
CA ALA A 51 8.58 -2.30 -5.24
C ALA A 51 7.86 -1.60 -6.40
N LEU A 52 6.59 -1.27 -6.22
CA LEU A 52 5.80 -0.61 -7.26
C LEU A 52 6.33 0.79 -7.61
N VAL A 53 6.75 1.55 -6.62
CA VAL A 53 7.29 2.90 -6.88
C VAL A 53 8.77 2.88 -7.27
N ALA A 54 9.50 1.85 -6.87
CA ALA A 54 10.93 1.76 -7.14
C ALA A 54 11.25 1.49 -8.61
N ALA A 55 10.38 0.77 -9.30
CA ALA A 55 10.59 0.41 -10.72
C ALA A 55 11.99 -0.16 -10.97
N GLY A 56 12.45 -1.04 -10.10
CA GLY A 56 13.75 -1.69 -10.20
C GLY A 56 14.93 -0.94 -9.58
N ASN A 57 14.71 0.25 -9.04
CA ASN A 57 15.77 1.06 -8.43
C ASN A 57 15.87 0.75 -6.93
N GLN A 58 17.00 0.21 -6.49
CA GLN A 58 17.21 -0.18 -5.09
C GLN A 58 17.12 1.00 -4.13
N GLN A 59 17.67 2.15 -4.50
CA GLN A 59 17.63 3.35 -3.67
C GLN A 59 16.20 3.82 -3.44
N GLU A 60 15.37 3.83 -4.48
CA GLU A 60 13.97 4.20 -4.36
C GLU A 60 13.21 3.19 -3.51
N PHE A 61 13.53 1.89 -3.64
CA PHE A 61 12.94 0.85 -2.79
C PHE A 61 13.26 1.10 -1.32
N ASP A 62 14.51 1.36 -1.01
CA ASP A 62 14.94 1.60 0.37
C ASP A 62 14.30 2.86 0.95
N THR A 63 14.21 3.91 0.15
CA THR A 63 13.56 5.17 0.53
C THR A 63 12.08 4.95 0.86
N ALA A 64 11.39 4.19 0.02
CA ALA A 64 9.98 3.87 0.23
C ALA A 64 9.77 3.02 1.48
N ARG A 65 10.66 2.06 1.74
CA ARG A 65 10.59 1.24 2.94
C ARG A 65 10.76 2.04 4.23
N ARG A 66 11.46 3.14 4.18
CA ARG A 66 11.60 4.07 5.30
C ARG A 66 10.46 5.08 5.39
N LEU A 67 9.44 4.95 4.56
CA LEU A 67 8.31 5.88 4.48
C LEU A 67 8.73 7.30 4.13
N ALA A 68 9.80 7.42 3.35
CA ALA A 68 10.35 8.71 2.92
C ALA A 68 10.13 8.99 1.43
N HIS A 69 9.43 8.11 0.71
CA HIS A 69 9.15 8.30 -0.70
C HIS A 69 7.87 9.12 -0.89
N PRO A 70 7.89 10.17 -1.73
CA PRO A 70 6.73 11.04 -1.89
C PRO A 70 5.53 10.40 -2.58
N ASP A 71 5.72 9.26 -3.24
CA ASP A 71 4.64 8.57 -3.96
C ASP A 71 4.09 7.35 -3.23
N VAL A 72 4.52 7.11 -1.99
CA VAL A 72 3.94 6.12 -1.09
C VAL A 72 3.31 6.84 0.09
N HIS A 73 2.03 6.64 0.29
CA HIS A 73 1.27 7.26 1.37
C HIS A 73 0.65 6.20 2.25
N VAL A 74 0.86 6.31 3.56
CA VAL A 74 0.27 5.39 4.54
C VAL A 74 -0.73 6.16 5.38
N TYR A 75 -1.95 5.63 5.44
CA TYR A 75 -3.03 6.20 6.24
C TYR A 75 -3.38 5.24 7.37
N GLU A 76 -3.49 5.77 8.56
CA GLU A 76 -3.84 5.03 9.77
C GLU A 76 -5.04 5.68 10.43
N PRO A 77 -5.88 4.92 11.18
CA PRO A 77 -7.00 5.51 11.89
C PRO A 77 -6.51 6.54 12.91
N GLU A 78 -7.25 7.64 13.03
CA GLU A 78 -7.01 8.60 14.09
C GLU A 78 -7.70 8.12 15.35
N GLY A 79 -7.03 8.24 16.50
CA GLY A 79 -7.60 7.77 17.76
C GLY A 79 -7.75 6.26 17.79
N VAL A 80 -8.82 5.79 18.41
CA VAL A 80 -8.89 4.39 18.82
C VAL A 80 -9.42 3.44 17.73
N ARG A 81 -10.27 3.86 16.79
CA ARG A 81 -10.92 2.87 15.90
C ARG A 81 -11.51 3.40 14.61
N THR A 82 -11.40 4.67 14.29
CA THR A 82 -12.08 5.19 13.10
C THR A 82 -11.19 6.10 12.27
N TYR A 83 -11.39 6.03 10.97
CA TYR A 83 -10.84 7.04 10.08
C TYR A 83 -11.75 8.27 10.11
N SER A 84 -11.14 9.45 10.22
CA SER A 84 -11.89 10.69 10.11
C SER A 84 -12.33 10.90 8.66
N VAL A 85 -13.45 11.58 8.49
CA VAL A 85 -13.93 11.97 7.16
C VAL A 85 -12.88 12.85 6.46
N ALA A 86 -12.21 13.72 7.23
CA ALA A 86 -11.18 14.59 6.69
C ALA A 86 -10.00 13.80 6.12
N ALA A 87 -9.55 12.74 6.82
CA ALA A 87 -8.44 11.92 6.34
C ALA A 87 -8.79 11.21 5.03
N VAL A 88 -9.99 10.68 4.92
CA VAL A 88 -10.45 10.00 3.69
C VAL A 88 -10.59 10.98 2.55
N ARG A 89 -11.11 12.18 2.80
CA ARG A 89 -11.20 13.24 1.78
C ARG A 89 -9.82 13.67 1.29
N GLU A 90 -8.86 13.77 2.19
CA GLU A 90 -7.48 14.08 1.84
C GLU A 90 -6.89 13.02 0.93
N LEU A 91 -7.09 11.74 1.25
CA LEU A 91 -6.64 10.64 0.43
C LEU A 91 -7.27 10.72 -0.96
N VAL A 92 -8.58 10.88 -1.04
CA VAL A 92 -9.29 10.96 -2.32
C VAL A 92 -8.78 12.15 -3.15
N ALA A 93 -8.59 13.30 -2.53
CA ALA A 93 -8.06 14.47 -3.22
C ALA A 93 -6.66 14.23 -3.77
N ASP A 94 -5.81 13.56 -3.00
CA ASP A 94 -4.44 13.26 -3.42
C ASP A 94 -4.40 12.31 -4.62
N THR A 95 -5.37 11.40 -4.74
CA THR A 95 -5.43 10.49 -5.89
C THR A 95 -5.63 11.20 -7.22
N MET A 96 -6.12 12.44 -7.19
CA MET A 96 -6.31 13.24 -8.39
C MET A 96 -5.03 13.90 -8.88
N LEU A 97 -3.98 13.89 -8.07
CA LEU A 97 -2.70 14.49 -8.40
C LEU A 97 -1.77 13.45 -9.02
N ALA A 98 -0.94 13.87 -9.95
CA ALA A 98 0.05 13.00 -10.58
C ALA A 98 1.12 12.58 -9.57
N PRO A 99 1.80 11.44 -9.80
CA PRO A 99 2.97 11.08 -9.01
C PRO A 99 4.04 12.16 -9.08
N ILE A 100 4.82 12.28 -8.01
CA ILE A 100 5.89 13.28 -7.97
C ILE A 100 7.09 12.81 -8.78
N ARG A 101 7.51 11.54 -8.64
CA ARG A 101 8.66 11.04 -9.41
C ARG A 101 8.57 9.57 -9.81
N ALA A 102 7.72 8.78 -9.18
CA ALA A 102 7.54 7.37 -9.53
C ALA A 102 6.58 7.20 -10.70
N PRO A 103 6.55 6.02 -11.35
CA PRO A 103 5.57 5.76 -12.41
C PRO A 103 4.14 5.69 -11.91
N ARG A 104 3.94 5.53 -10.61
CA ARG A 104 2.60 5.44 -9.98
C ARG A 104 2.67 5.88 -8.52
N LYS A 105 1.51 6.18 -7.96
CA LYS A 105 1.37 6.43 -6.53
C LYS A 105 0.73 5.22 -5.88
N VAL A 106 1.11 4.95 -4.64
CA VAL A 106 0.56 3.83 -3.87
C VAL A 106 0.06 4.34 -2.52
N TYR A 107 -1.14 3.92 -2.17
CA TYR A 107 -1.76 4.25 -0.90
C TYR A 107 -1.95 2.97 -0.08
N ILE A 108 -1.49 2.99 1.15
CA ILE A 108 -1.71 1.91 2.10
C ILE A 108 -2.69 2.42 3.14
N VAL A 109 -3.84 1.77 3.21
CA VAL A 109 -4.85 2.09 4.22
C VAL A 109 -4.81 1.00 5.27
N SER A 110 -4.15 1.31 6.38
CA SER A 110 -4.00 0.38 7.50
C SER A 110 -5.33 0.25 8.24
N GLN A 111 -5.61 -0.96 8.73
CA GLN A 111 -6.85 -1.23 9.48
C GLN A 111 -8.09 -0.76 8.71
N ALA A 112 -8.27 -1.28 7.50
CA ALA A 112 -9.36 -0.87 6.63
C ALA A 112 -10.75 -1.08 7.26
N GLU A 113 -10.86 -2.00 8.22
CA GLU A 113 -12.09 -2.23 8.98
C GLU A 113 -12.51 -1.03 9.85
N ALA A 114 -11.59 -0.09 10.06
CA ALA A 114 -11.90 1.14 10.78
C ALA A 114 -12.62 2.19 9.92
N LEU A 115 -12.74 1.96 8.61
CA LEU A 115 -13.52 2.83 7.72
C LEU A 115 -15.01 2.63 8.00
N ASN A 116 -15.75 3.72 8.12
CA ASN A 116 -17.20 3.62 8.17
C ASN A 116 -17.76 3.46 6.75
N ALA A 117 -19.06 3.21 6.63
CA ALA A 117 -19.69 2.96 5.33
C ALA A 117 -19.54 4.14 4.37
N SER A 118 -19.64 5.36 4.87
CA SER A 118 -19.50 6.56 4.06
C SER A 118 -18.07 6.72 3.51
N SER A 119 -17.07 6.51 4.37
CA SER A 119 -15.67 6.59 3.98
C SER A 119 -15.29 5.48 3.01
N ALA A 120 -15.76 4.26 3.24
CA ALA A 120 -15.52 3.13 2.36
C ALA A 120 -16.12 3.40 0.96
N ASN A 121 -17.34 3.95 0.91
CA ASN A 121 -17.97 4.29 -0.35
C ASN A 121 -17.19 5.36 -1.12
N ALA A 122 -16.67 6.37 -0.42
CA ALA A 122 -15.85 7.41 -1.04
C ALA A 122 -14.59 6.83 -1.67
N LEU A 123 -13.92 5.90 -0.99
CA LEU A 123 -12.76 5.22 -1.54
C LEU A 123 -13.11 4.36 -2.75
N LEU A 124 -14.20 3.60 -2.67
CA LEU A 124 -14.63 2.72 -3.76
C LEU A 124 -14.90 3.49 -5.04
N LYS A 125 -15.43 4.69 -4.94
CA LYS A 125 -15.67 5.54 -6.10
C LYS A 125 -14.39 6.06 -6.74
N THR A 126 -13.30 6.09 -5.98
CA THR A 126 -12.00 6.57 -6.44
C THR A 126 -11.19 5.46 -7.13
N LEU A 127 -11.42 4.24 -6.76
CA LEU A 127 -10.68 3.09 -7.30
C LEU A 127 -11.06 2.72 -8.75
#